data_6f3a6c61050d4af4f9118f208c900092
#
_entry.id   6f3a6c61050d4af4f9118f208c900092
#
_cell.length_a   1.000
_cell.length_b   1.000
_cell.length_c   1.000
_cell.angle_alpha   90.00
_cell.angle_beta   90.00
_cell.angle_gamma   90.00
#
_symmetry.space_group_name_H-M   'P 1'
#
loop_
_entity.id
_entity.type
_entity.pdbx_description
1 polymer ?
#
loop_
_entity_poly.entity_id
_entity_poly.type
_entity_poly.pdbx_seq_one_letter_code
_entity_poly.pdbx_strand_id
1 'polypeptide(L)'
;AFGFDGSTALYLSTQHIPCSRCAMVSRQLLDRVRAAARGKDSVTELLRLATAMAHSCRRIPQALLHFRRELCADDVFSAGGKRALILSHELTMTGAPIVLVSAVPVLRSMGFEVVVLGPSDEGSLPLFLDAGAAVVTRSDCVMSSSLWGLATSADFVLANTVVEAAAVRTLNGSFVPVLWWLHDAFAGYPFITHQIPKTLEPNIHVCAVGSHATAAMHSVRPDFAIEPLIYGLPDYAQESFPPFDLSFAAGRPLFVTVGSFEPRKGQDIFCNAIRLLKPEVRQKAAFLFVGKPADKDLKNTVDALVEDYPDTVFYRKRLERPEIKSLMDQCACVVCASRDDPMPTFVTEGLIFGKPSIVSEHTGTAGLITEGVDGFVYRDDDPDQLAKVLEHAILHPEQLAAMKTDCRKLYEKYYSNEAYVSTLTRLVRELTENA
;
A
#
# COMPACT_ATOMS: atom_id res chain seq x y z
N ALA A 1 -15.98 -0.01 34.18
CA ALA A 1 -15.31 -1.29 34.44
C ALA A 1 -15.98 -2.36 33.59
N PHE A 2 -15.30 -2.82 32.57
CA PHE A 2 -15.78 -3.93 31.76
C PHE A 2 -15.43 -5.22 32.49
N GLY A 3 -16.44 -6.03 32.85
CA GLY A 3 -16.26 -7.31 33.45
C GLY A 3 -15.89 -8.34 32.39
N PHE A 4 -14.68 -8.84 32.49
CA PHE A 4 -14.28 -10.05 31.82
C PHE A 4 -14.08 -11.11 32.91
N ASP A 5 -14.33 -12.35 32.59
CA ASP A 5 -14.14 -13.44 33.52
C ASP A 5 -12.64 -13.66 33.83
N GLY A 6 -12.37 -14.40 34.86
CA GLY A 6 -11.12 -14.45 35.66
C GLY A 6 -9.75 -14.59 34.98
N SER A 7 -9.59 -14.42 33.66
CA SER A 7 -8.32 -14.60 32.93
C SER A 7 -7.84 -13.35 32.16
N THR A 8 -8.46 -12.19 32.35
CA THR A 8 -8.32 -11.05 31.47
C THR A 8 -7.19 -10.11 31.89
N ALA A 9 -6.33 -9.77 30.95
CA ALA A 9 -5.32 -8.73 31.04
C ALA A 9 -5.86 -7.42 30.44
N LEU A 10 -5.62 -6.29 31.08
CA LEU A 10 -5.94 -4.95 30.59
C LEU A 10 -4.70 -4.35 29.92
N TYR A 11 -4.82 -3.78 28.75
CA TYR A 11 -3.70 -3.29 27.96
C TYR A 11 -3.39 -1.81 28.21
N LEU A 12 -2.11 -1.49 28.41
CA LEU A 12 -1.60 -0.12 28.56
C LEU A 12 -0.62 0.21 27.44
N SER A 13 -0.93 1.20 26.64
CA SER A 13 0.04 1.83 25.77
C SER A 13 0.50 3.14 26.41
N THR A 14 1.79 3.21 26.76
CA THR A 14 2.27 4.27 27.60
C THR A 14 3.03 5.37 26.88
N GLN A 15 3.31 5.27 25.59
CA GLN A 15 4.17 6.29 24.97
C GLN A 15 3.69 6.85 23.63
N HIS A 16 2.77 6.20 22.91
CA HIS A 16 2.42 6.65 21.55
C HIS A 16 0.97 6.42 21.14
N ILE A 17 0.09 6.00 22.04
CA ILE A 17 -1.34 5.96 21.76
C ILE A 17 -1.99 7.09 22.52
N PRO A 18 -2.58 8.03 21.79
CA PRO A 18 -3.31 9.15 22.40
C PRO A 18 -4.58 8.71 23.14
N CYS A 19 -5.03 7.49 22.96
CA CYS A 19 -6.16 6.95 23.69
C CYS A 19 -5.73 6.55 25.11
N SER A 20 -5.78 7.52 26.01
CA SER A 20 -5.56 7.32 27.45
C SER A 20 -6.57 6.39 28.13
N ARG A 21 -7.53 5.85 27.39
CA ARG A 21 -8.66 5.06 27.91
C ARG A 21 -8.61 3.56 27.62
N CYS A 22 -7.61 3.10 26.87
CA CYS A 22 -7.47 1.70 26.48
C CYS A 22 -6.20 1.08 27.06
N ALA A 23 -6.38 0.27 28.10
CA ALA A 23 -5.29 -0.43 28.73
C ALA A 23 -5.73 -1.80 29.25
N MET A 24 -4.92 -2.84 29.06
CA MET A 24 -5.11 -4.14 29.70
C MET A 24 -4.10 -4.34 30.83
N VAL A 25 -4.59 -4.57 32.03
CA VAL A 25 -3.80 -4.76 33.24
C VAL A 25 -4.16 -6.12 33.83
N SER A 26 -3.19 -6.89 34.31
CA SER A 26 -3.51 -8.11 35.04
C SER A 26 -4.38 -7.78 36.26
N ARG A 27 -5.28 -8.69 36.62
CA ARG A 27 -6.17 -8.50 37.77
C ARG A 27 -5.38 -8.17 39.03
N GLN A 28 -4.26 -8.84 39.25
CA GLN A 28 -3.39 -8.57 40.41
C GLN A 28 -2.83 -7.15 40.41
N LEU A 29 -2.42 -6.63 39.23
CA LEU A 29 -1.95 -5.26 39.11
C LEU A 29 -3.10 -4.26 39.30
N LEU A 30 -4.28 -4.56 38.78
CA LEU A 30 -5.46 -3.72 38.95
C LEU A 30 -5.87 -3.59 40.40
N ASP A 31 -5.86 -4.68 41.16
CA ASP A 31 -6.17 -4.68 42.60
C ASP A 31 -5.15 -3.88 43.41
N ARG A 32 -3.85 -3.97 43.06
CA ARG A 32 -2.79 -3.14 43.65
C ARG A 32 -2.97 -1.66 43.33
N VAL A 33 -3.30 -1.34 42.07
CA VAL A 33 -3.55 0.03 41.63
C VAL A 33 -4.76 0.63 42.34
N ARG A 34 -5.87 -0.14 42.47
CA ARG A 34 -7.07 0.28 43.20
C ARG A 34 -6.77 0.56 44.67
N ALA A 35 -5.96 -0.29 45.30
CA ALA A 35 -5.55 -0.10 46.70
C ALA A 35 -4.70 1.18 46.88
N ALA A 36 -3.86 1.50 45.91
CA ALA A 36 -2.99 2.70 45.91
C ALA A 36 -3.72 3.98 45.51
N ALA A 37 -4.81 3.88 44.75
CA ALA A 37 -5.51 5.00 44.13
C ALA A 37 -6.59 5.68 44.98
N ARG A 38 -6.58 5.51 46.30
CA ARG A 38 -7.62 6.04 47.21
C ARG A 38 -8.13 7.41 46.78
N GLY A 39 -9.36 7.48 46.28
CA GLY A 39 -10.05 8.74 45.92
C GLY A 39 -9.68 9.35 44.56
N LYS A 40 -9.05 8.58 43.65
CA LYS A 40 -8.74 9.03 42.26
C LYS A 40 -9.65 8.33 41.27
N ASP A 41 -10.56 9.08 40.68
CA ASP A 41 -11.57 8.56 39.75
C ASP A 41 -11.19 8.68 38.28
N SER A 42 -10.04 9.35 37.98
CA SER A 42 -9.58 9.51 36.60
C SER A 42 -8.92 8.24 36.06
N VAL A 43 -9.44 7.73 34.95
CA VAL A 43 -8.86 6.58 34.24
C VAL A 43 -7.39 6.83 33.89
N THR A 44 -7.03 8.05 33.49
CA THR A 44 -5.64 8.47 33.16
C THR A 44 -4.72 8.30 34.37
N GLU A 45 -5.17 8.70 35.57
CA GLU A 45 -4.39 8.59 36.80
C GLU A 45 -4.21 7.13 37.21
N LEU A 46 -5.29 6.32 37.11
CA LEU A 46 -5.22 4.88 37.35
C LEU A 46 -4.25 4.18 36.39
N LEU A 47 -4.21 4.60 35.13
CA LEU A 47 -3.31 4.07 34.13
C LEU A 47 -1.85 4.45 34.41
N ARG A 48 -1.57 5.72 34.84
CA ARG A 48 -0.23 6.14 35.25
C ARG A 48 0.28 5.34 36.46
N LEU A 49 -0.59 5.10 37.43
CA LEU A 49 -0.27 4.29 38.59
C LEU A 49 -0.01 2.83 38.21
N ALA A 50 -0.83 2.26 37.32
CA ALA A 50 -0.66 0.91 36.83
C ALA A 50 0.70 0.75 36.12
N THR A 51 1.08 1.73 35.30
CA THR A 51 2.38 1.72 34.61
C THR A 51 3.55 1.81 35.58
N ALA A 52 3.45 2.70 36.57
CA ALA A 52 4.50 2.86 37.60
C ALA A 52 4.65 1.62 38.51
N MET A 53 3.60 0.83 38.67
CA MET A 53 3.56 -0.37 39.53
C MET A 53 3.78 -1.69 38.76
N ALA A 54 3.83 -1.65 37.44
CA ALA A 54 4.05 -2.83 36.60
C ALA A 54 5.52 -3.26 36.60
N HIS A 55 5.78 -4.55 36.80
CA HIS A 55 7.12 -5.12 36.69
C HIS A 55 7.59 -5.27 35.23
N SER A 56 6.65 -5.32 34.31
CA SER A 56 6.93 -5.35 32.87
C SER A 56 5.74 -4.79 32.11
N CYS A 57 6.03 -3.98 31.07
CA CYS A 57 5.05 -3.52 30.10
C CYS A 57 5.39 -4.16 28.77
N ARG A 58 4.42 -4.82 28.12
CA ARG A 58 4.55 -5.34 26.75
C ARG A 58 3.47 -4.73 25.90
N ARG A 59 3.85 -4.33 24.68
CA ARG A 59 2.90 -3.96 23.65
C ARG A 59 2.26 -5.25 23.12
N ILE A 60 0.92 -5.30 23.06
CA ILE A 60 0.19 -6.36 22.36
C ILE A 60 -0.18 -5.79 20.99
N PRO A 61 0.37 -6.32 19.90
CA PRO A 61 0.11 -5.82 18.56
C PRO A 61 -1.21 -6.37 18.00
N GLN A 62 -2.31 -6.21 18.73
CA GLN A 62 -3.64 -6.65 18.31
C GLN A 62 -4.68 -5.61 18.69
N ALA A 63 -5.59 -5.30 17.78
CA ALA A 63 -6.76 -4.48 18.09
C ALA A 63 -7.71 -5.28 18.98
N LEU A 64 -7.89 -4.84 20.20
CA LEU A 64 -8.69 -5.53 21.20
C LEU A 64 -10.01 -4.82 21.51
N LEU A 65 -10.38 -3.79 20.74
CA LEU A 65 -11.56 -3.00 20.99
C LEU A 65 -12.62 -3.24 19.90
N HIS A 66 -13.72 -3.89 20.30
CA HIS A 66 -14.96 -3.97 19.54
C HIS A 66 -16.00 -3.05 20.18
N PHE A 67 -16.32 -1.94 19.52
CA PHE A 67 -17.38 -1.06 19.96
C PHE A 67 -18.73 -1.50 19.37
N ARG A 68 -19.75 -1.69 20.21
CA ARG A 68 -21.12 -2.03 19.80
C ARG A 68 -22.05 -0.82 19.68
N ARG A 69 -21.58 0.39 19.98
CA ARG A 69 -22.33 1.66 19.92
C ARG A 69 -21.62 2.63 18.97
N GLU A 70 -22.26 3.76 18.70
CA GLU A 70 -21.64 4.86 17.97
C GLU A 70 -20.28 5.21 18.60
N LEU A 71 -19.27 5.39 17.74
CA LEU A 71 -17.97 5.88 18.14
C LEU A 71 -18.03 7.40 18.25
N CYS A 72 -17.75 7.90 19.45
CA CYS A 72 -17.58 9.33 19.68
C CYS A 72 -16.09 9.69 19.58
N ALA A 73 -15.80 10.94 19.19
CA ALA A 73 -14.42 11.46 19.12
C ALA A 73 -13.67 11.26 20.43
N ASP A 74 -14.31 11.54 21.56
CA ASP A 74 -13.72 11.44 22.88
C ASP A 74 -13.43 9.99 23.31
N ASP A 75 -13.97 9.00 22.61
CA ASP A 75 -13.66 7.59 22.82
C ASP A 75 -12.35 7.19 22.13
N VAL A 76 -11.90 7.96 21.13
CA VAL A 76 -10.84 7.56 20.21
C VAL A 76 -9.67 8.56 20.17
N PHE A 77 -9.98 9.88 20.23
CA PHE A 77 -8.97 10.93 20.23
C PHE A 77 -8.75 11.53 21.62
N SER A 78 -7.54 12.01 21.87
CA SER A 78 -7.26 12.79 23.07
C SER A 78 -7.84 14.22 22.97
N ALA A 79 -8.02 14.87 24.12
CA ALA A 79 -8.49 16.25 24.14
C ALA A 79 -7.38 17.21 23.72
N GLY A 80 -7.69 18.12 22.79
CA GLY A 80 -6.88 19.32 22.49
C GLY A 80 -5.79 19.17 21.44
N GLY A 81 -5.68 18.05 20.72
CA GLY A 81 -4.79 17.86 19.58
C GLY A 81 -5.49 17.97 18.22
N LYS A 82 -4.71 18.20 17.15
CA LYS A 82 -5.23 18.03 15.76
C LYS A 82 -5.52 16.56 15.51
N ARG A 83 -6.64 16.27 14.87
CA ARG A 83 -7.20 14.92 14.72
C ARG A 83 -7.22 14.50 13.25
N ALA A 84 -6.52 13.43 12.88
CA ALA A 84 -6.62 12.83 11.55
C ALA A 84 -7.25 11.45 11.63
N LEU A 85 -8.29 11.23 10.83
CA LEU A 85 -8.92 9.93 10.67
C LEU A 85 -8.54 9.34 9.32
N ILE A 86 -8.00 8.13 9.31
CA ILE A 86 -7.71 7.36 8.11
C ILE A 86 -8.79 6.28 7.98
N LEU A 87 -9.50 6.27 6.84
CA LEU A 87 -10.46 5.24 6.50
C LEU A 87 -9.79 4.22 5.59
N SER A 88 -9.74 2.97 6.01
CA SER A 88 -9.18 1.86 5.23
C SER A 88 -10.23 0.77 5.05
N HIS A 89 -10.56 0.47 3.81
CA HIS A 89 -11.57 -0.54 3.46
C HIS A 89 -11.18 -1.96 3.89
N GLU A 90 -9.90 -2.19 4.16
CA GLU A 90 -9.33 -3.45 4.67
C GLU A 90 -8.04 -3.16 5.46
N LEU A 91 -7.61 -4.11 6.29
CA LEU A 91 -6.34 -4.09 7.01
C LEU A 91 -5.51 -5.34 6.69
N THR A 92 -5.43 -5.65 5.38
CA THR A 92 -4.67 -6.79 4.85
C THR A 92 -3.20 -6.42 4.60
N MET A 93 -2.39 -7.42 4.22
CA MET A 93 -1.00 -7.24 3.77
C MET A 93 -0.92 -7.00 2.24
N THR A 94 -1.97 -6.43 1.63
CA THR A 94 -2.01 -6.04 0.22
C THR A 94 -1.46 -4.64 -0.04
N GLY A 95 -1.36 -4.23 -1.31
CA GLY A 95 -0.69 -2.99 -1.69
C GLY A 95 -1.24 -1.73 -1.04
N ALA A 96 -2.55 -1.47 -1.17
CA ALA A 96 -3.15 -0.22 -0.71
C ALA A 96 -3.06 0.00 0.82
N PRO A 97 -3.38 -0.98 1.70
CA PRO A 97 -3.17 -0.81 3.15
C PRO A 97 -1.71 -0.62 3.53
N ILE A 98 -0.78 -1.35 2.90
CA ILE A 98 0.67 -1.23 3.20
C ILE A 98 1.18 0.17 2.85
N VAL A 99 0.77 0.68 1.70
CA VAL A 99 1.10 2.05 1.28
C VAL A 99 0.52 3.08 2.24
N LEU A 100 -0.71 2.87 2.71
CA LEU A 100 -1.39 3.77 3.64
C LEU A 100 -0.67 3.90 5.00
N VAL A 101 0.04 2.86 5.45
CA VAL A 101 0.88 2.92 6.67
C VAL A 101 1.87 4.10 6.60
N SER A 102 2.42 4.39 5.41
CA SER A 102 3.38 5.47 5.21
C SER A 102 2.81 6.88 5.44
N ALA A 103 1.47 7.05 5.36
CA ALA A 103 0.81 8.33 5.64
C ALA A 103 0.84 8.67 7.14
N VAL A 104 0.86 7.67 8.02
CA VAL A 104 0.81 7.88 9.47
C VAL A 104 1.97 8.74 10.00
N PRO A 105 3.25 8.43 9.73
CA PRO A 105 4.35 9.25 10.22
C PRO A 105 4.33 10.67 9.62
N VAL A 106 3.85 10.85 8.38
CA VAL A 106 3.72 12.18 7.77
C VAL A 106 2.70 13.02 8.53
N LEU A 107 1.49 12.50 8.73
CA LEU A 107 0.43 13.20 9.47
C LEU A 107 0.87 13.50 10.91
N ARG A 108 1.54 12.57 11.56
CA ARG A 108 2.08 12.78 12.91
C ARG A 108 3.13 13.88 12.97
N SER A 109 4.00 13.96 11.97
CA SER A 109 5.01 15.03 11.89
C SER A 109 4.38 16.43 11.73
N MET A 110 3.14 16.48 11.19
CA MET A 110 2.33 17.69 11.07
C MET A 110 1.53 18.01 12.34
N GLY A 111 1.69 17.23 13.42
CA GLY A 111 1.03 17.43 14.71
C GLY A 111 -0.34 16.75 14.85
N PHE A 112 -0.72 15.90 13.91
CA PHE A 112 -1.97 15.14 14.03
C PHE A 112 -1.82 13.93 14.95
N GLU A 113 -2.84 13.73 15.78
CA GLU A 113 -3.18 12.45 16.35
C GLU A 113 -3.88 11.60 15.28
N VAL A 114 -3.33 10.43 14.96
CA VAL A 114 -3.80 9.61 13.84
C VAL A 114 -4.55 8.39 14.34
N VAL A 115 -5.79 8.25 13.88
CA VAL A 115 -6.61 7.07 14.09
C VAL A 115 -6.90 6.41 12.74
N VAL A 116 -6.68 5.12 12.66
CA VAL A 116 -7.03 4.29 11.49
C VAL A 116 -8.28 3.49 11.81
N LEU A 117 -9.24 3.54 10.93
CA LEU A 117 -10.48 2.80 11.01
C LEU A 117 -10.53 1.79 9.86
N GLY A 118 -10.76 0.52 10.19
CA GLY A 118 -10.89 -0.56 9.22
C GLY A 118 -11.86 -1.65 9.68
N PRO A 119 -12.27 -2.59 8.79
CA PRO A 119 -13.33 -3.56 9.11
C PRO A 119 -12.88 -4.64 10.09
N SER A 120 -11.70 -5.19 9.90
CA SER A 120 -11.11 -6.28 10.71
C SER A 120 -9.59 -6.27 10.56
N ASP A 121 -8.88 -6.91 11.49
CA ASP A 121 -7.44 -7.14 11.34
C ASP A 121 -7.19 -8.36 10.46
N GLU A 122 -6.50 -8.14 9.35
CA GLU A 122 -6.08 -9.18 8.41
C GLU A 122 -4.56 -9.13 8.16
N GLY A 123 -3.80 -8.61 9.14
CA GLY A 123 -2.35 -8.70 9.22
C GLY A 123 -1.60 -7.37 9.16
N SER A 124 -2.16 -6.27 8.66
CA SER A 124 -1.47 -4.97 8.58
C SER A 124 -1.60 -4.10 9.83
N LEU A 125 -2.51 -4.42 10.73
CA LEU A 125 -2.76 -3.65 11.95
C LEU A 125 -1.50 -3.39 12.78
N PRO A 126 -0.58 -4.36 13.00
CA PRO A 126 0.66 -4.10 13.73
C PRO A 126 1.51 -3.01 13.09
N LEU A 127 1.51 -2.90 11.75
CA LEU A 127 2.29 -1.90 11.03
C LEU A 127 1.76 -0.48 11.30
N PHE A 128 0.44 -0.30 11.36
CA PHE A 128 -0.17 0.98 11.72
C PHE A 128 0.14 1.38 13.15
N LEU A 129 0.09 0.42 14.09
CA LEU A 129 0.47 0.66 15.48
C LEU A 129 1.95 1.04 15.61
N ASP A 130 2.84 0.36 14.86
CA ASP A 130 4.28 0.64 14.86
C ASP A 130 4.60 2.00 14.22
N ALA A 131 3.83 2.42 13.22
CA ALA A 131 3.89 3.76 12.66
C ALA A 131 3.37 4.84 13.62
N GLY A 132 2.66 4.45 14.70
CA GLY A 132 2.20 5.33 15.77
C GLY A 132 0.77 5.80 15.62
N ALA A 133 -0.06 5.12 14.85
CA ALA A 133 -1.52 5.34 14.83
C ALA A 133 -2.21 4.53 15.93
N ALA A 134 -3.37 5.00 16.39
CA ALA A 134 -4.36 4.14 17.03
C ALA A 134 -5.17 3.44 15.93
N VAL A 135 -5.61 2.19 16.17
CA VAL A 135 -6.40 1.44 15.20
C VAL A 135 -7.71 1.01 15.83
N VAL A 136 -8.81 1.31 15.15
CA VAL A 136 -10.16 0.88 15.52
C VAL A 136 -10.68 -0.06 14.45
N THR A 137 -11.14 -1.25 14.85
CA THR A 137 -11.74 -2.20 13.90
C THR A 137 -13.25 -2.30 14.12
N ARG A 138 -13.99 -2.14 13.04
CA ARG A 138 -15.45 -2.32 13.00
C ARG A 138 -15.86 -2.91 11.66
N SER A 139 -16.62 -3.98 11.70
CA SER A 139 -17.08 -4.68 10.49
C SER A 139 -18.01 -3.82 9.61
N ASP A 140 -18.61 -2.75 10.15
CA ASP A 140 -19.51 -1.84 9.47
C ASP A 140 -18.86 -0.49 9.08
N CYS A 141 -17.54 -0.34 9.24
CA CYS A 141 -16.85 0.95 9.08
C CYS A 141 -16.97 1.56 7.68
N VAL A 142 -16.96 0.74 6.65
CA VAL A 142 -17.00 1.18 5.24
C VAL A 142 -18.39 1.71 4.82
N MET A 143 -19.45 1.25 5.48
CA MET A 143 -20.83 1.48 5.03
C MET A 143 -21.70 2.19 6.06
N SER A 144 -21.17 2.50 7.23
CA SER A 144 -21.98 2.93 8.37
C SER A 144 -22.08 4.45 8.53
N SER A 145 -23.30 4.95 8.58
CA SER A 145 -23.57 6.33 9.04
C SER A 145 -23.17 6.56 10.50
N SER A 146 -22.95 5.49 11.27
CA SER A 146 -22.50 5.57 12.68
C SER A 146 -21.11 6.18 12.83
N LEU A 147 -20.35 6.30 11.73
CA LEU A 147 -19.03 6.93 11.70
C LEU A 147 -19.10 8.45 11.54
N TRP A 148 -20.29 9.00 11.26
CA TRP A 148 -20.46 10.44 11.05
C TRP A 148 -19.91 11.26 12.21
N GLY A 149 -20.27 10.92 13.44
CA GLY A 149 -19.80 11.62 14.64
C GLY A 149 -18.30 11.56 14.83
N LEU A 150 -17.65 10.44 14.49
CA LEU A 150 -16.20 10.29 14.54
C LEU A 150 -15.52 11.09 13.41
N ALA A 151 -16.00 10.93 12.17
CA ALA A 151 -15.41 11.59 11.01
C ALA A 151 -15.55 13.11 11.09
N THR A 152 -16.72 13.63 11.49
CA THR A 152 -16.95 15.08 11.64
C THR A 152 -16.25 15.71 12.84
N SER A 153 -15.68 14.91 13.73
CA SER A 153 -14.84 15.39 14.84
C SER A 153 -13.35 15.43 14.50
N ALA A 154 -12.97 14.91 13.35
CA ALA A 154 -11.61 15.00 12.86
C ALA A 154 -11.36 16.36 12.18
N ASP A 155 -10.13 16.85 12.25
CA ASP A 155 -9.69 18.05 11.53
C ASP A 155 -9.27 17.72 10.10
N PHE A 156 -9.10 16.43 9.81
CA PHE A 156 -8.71 15.89 8.49
C PHE A 156 -9.10 14.43 8.36
N VAL A 157 -9.60 14.04 7.18
CA VAL A 157 -9.89 12.64 6.82
C VAL A 157 -9.10 12.23 5.60
N LEU A 158 -8.41 11.09 5.68
CA LEU A 158 -7.81 10.40 4.53
C LEU A 158 -8.64 9.15 4.23
N ALA A 159 -9.37 9.17 3.12
CA ALA A 159 -10.16 8.03 2.64
C ALA A 159 -9.35 7.24 1.60
N ASN A 160 -9.14 5.95 1.83
CA ASN A 160 -8.27 5.12 1.01
C ASN A 160 -9.08 4.22 0.07
N THR A 161 -8.81 4.32 -1.23
CA THR A 161 -9.46 3.60 -2.32
C THR A 161 -10.88 4.07 -2.69
N VAL A 162 -11.38 3.62 -3.83
CA VAL A 162 -12.75 3.91 -4.28
C VAL A 162 -13.80 3.23 -3.40
N VAL A 163 -13.41 2.19 -2.66
CA VAL A 163 -14.32 1.46 -1.76
C VAL A 163 -14.88 2.36 -0.65
N GLU A 164 -14.13 3.39 -0.26
CA GLU A 164 -14.59 4.41 0.71
C GLU A 164 -15.57 5.44 0.11
N ALA A 165 -16.05 5.27 -1.12
CA ALA A 165 -16.97 6.20 -1.80
C ALA A 165 -18.22 6.53 -0.98
N ALA A 166 -18.75 5.58 -0.21
CA ALA A 166 -19.92 5.82 0.67
C ALA A 166 -19.59 6.80 1.81
N ALA A 167 -18.42 6.66 2.43
CA ALA A 167 -17.94 7.56 3.46
C ALA A 167 -17.66 8.95 2.88
N VAL A 168 -16.98 9.02 1.72
CA VAL A 168 -16.72 10.27 1.00
C VAL A 168 -18.03 10.97 0.65
N ARG A 169 -19.03 10.25 0.10
CA ARG A 169 -20.35 10.80 -0.20
C ARG A 169 -21.05 11.37 1.05
N THR A 170 -20.89 10.72 2.19
CA THR A 170 -21.48 11.17 3.46
C THR A 170 -20.80 12.45 3.96
N LEU A 171 -19.47 12.58 3.77
CA LEU A 171 -18.70 13.74 4.18
C LEU A 171 -18.74 14.89 3.17
N ASN A 172 -19.25 14.66 1.97
CA ASN A 172 -19.30 15.64 0.90
C ASN A 172 -20.19 16.82 1.28
N GLY A 173 -19.64 18.03 1.32
CA GLY A 173 -20.31 19.25 1.80
C GLY A 173 -20.30 19.42 3.31
N SER A 174 -19.58 18.59 4.06
CA SER A 174 -19.30 18.84 5.47
C SER A 174 -18.18 19.88 5.64
N PHE A 175 -17.93 20.31 6.87
CA PHE A 175 -16.80 21.20 7.19
C PHE A 175 -15.47 20.47 7.35
N VAL A 176 -15.44 19.13 7.21
CA VAL A 176 -14.22 18.33 7.38
C VAL A 176 -13.49 18.21 6.04
N PRO A 177 -12.21 18.59 5.95
CA PRO A 177 -11.37 18.35 4.80
C PRO A 177 -11.15 16.86 4.58
N VAL A 178 -11.36 16.37 3.36
CA VAL A 178 -11.19 14.97 2.99
C VAL A 178 -10.23 14.86 1.80
N LEU A 179 -9.16 14.11 1.99
CA LEU A 179 -8.30 13.64 0.90
C LEU A 179 -8.75 12.23 0.50
N TRP A 180 -9.29 12.08 -0.68
CA TRP A 180 -9.70 10.78 -1.21
C TRP A 180 -8.60 10.22 -2.11
N TRP A 181 -7.86 9.22 -1.63
CA TRP A 181 -6.71 8.66 -2.31
C TRP A 181 -7.03 7.35 -3.02
N LEU A 182 -7.06 7.39 -4.35
CA LEU A 182 -7.46 6.29 -5.23
C LEU A 182 -6.27 5.40 -5.57
N HIS A 183 -6.42 4.10 -5.27
CA HIS A 183 -5.47 3.04 -5.58
C HIS A 183 -6.08 1.98 -6.50
N ASP A 184 -7.27 2.25 -7.04
CA ASP A 184 -8.07 1.25 -7.71
C ASP A 184 -7.84 1.28 -9.22
N ALA A 185 -7.92 0.10 -9.80
CA ALA A 185 -7.94 -0.13 -11.22
C ALA A 185 -9.39 -0.24 -11.74
N PHE A 186 -9.59 -0.34 -13.05
CA PHE A 186 -10.91 -0.36 -13.68
C PHE A 186 -11.84 -1.46 -13.13
N ALA A 187 -11.29 -2.62 -12.79
CA ALA A 187 -12.08 -3.76 -12.30
C ALA A 187 -12.86 -3.49 -11.00
N GLY A 188 -12.43 -2.53 -10.17
CA GLY A 188 -13.11 -2.17 -8.92
C GLY A 188 -14.37 -1.32 -9.09
N TYR A 189 -14.44 -0.52 -10.15
CA TYR A 189 -15.46 0.51 -10.32
C TYR A 189 -16.89 0.01 -10.58
N PRO A 190 -17.16 -1.04 -11.37
CA PRO A 190 -18.51 -1.50 -11.65
C PRO A 190 -19.34 -1.78 -10.39
N PHE A 191 -18.70 -2.22 -9.32
CA PHE A 191 -19.39 -2.58 -8.07
C PHE A 191 -19.69 -1.37 -7.17
N ILE A 192 -18.95 -0.27 -7.31
CA ILE A 192 -18.99 0.86 -6.39
C ILE A 192 -19.54 2.16 -7.00
N THR A 193 -19.69 2.24 -8.33
CA THR A 193 -20.07 3.46 -9.07
C THR A 193 -21.31 4.13 -8.51
N HIS A 194 -22.30 3.37 -8.03
CA HIS A 194 -23.54 3.88 -7.44
C HIS A 194 -23.33 4.63 -6.11
N GLN A 195 -22.19 4.44 -5.46
CA GLN A 195 -21.83 5.10 -4.18
C GLN A 195 -21.00 6.36 -4.41
N ILE A 196 -20.34 6.50 -5.57
CA ILE A 196 -19.51 7.65 -5.90
C ILE A 196 -20.41 8.91 -5.96
N PRO A 197 -20.04 10.03 -5.31
CA PRO A 197 -20.77 11.29 -5.41
C PRO A 197 -20.97 11.73 -6.86
N LYS A 198 -22.08 12.38 -7.17
CA LYS A 198 -22.31 12.97 -8.50
C LYS A 198 -21.47 14.22 -8.72
N THR A 199 -21.30 15.02 -7.67
CA THR A 199 -20.50 16.24 -7.63
C THR A 199 -19.67 16.23 -6.37
N LEU A 200 -18.54 16.90 -6.38
CA LEU A 200 -17.70 17.10 -5.21
C LEU A 200 -17.82 18.54 -4.72
N GLU A 201 -18.02 18.68 -3.43
CA GLU A 201 -17.95 19.96 -2.74
C GLU A 201 -16.48 20.32 -2.42
N PRO A 202 -16.15 21.59 -2.15
CA PRO A 202 -14.76 22.03 -1.97
C PRO A 202 -13.97 21.34 -0.87
N ASN A 203 -14.64 20.70 0.09
CA ASN A 203 -14.00 19.97 1.17
C ASN A 203 -13.44 18.58 0.75
N ILE A 204 -13.78 18.10 -0.46
CA ILE A 204 -13.26 16.82 -0.97
C ILE A 204 -12.20 17.08 -2.04
N HIS A 205 -10.97 16.61 -1.77
CA HIS A 205 -9.88 16.62 -2.73
C HIS A 205 -9.55 15.18 -3.15
N VAL A 206 -9.52 14.93 -4.46
CA VAL A 206 -9.27 13.58 -4.99
C VAL A 206 -7.84 13.47 -5.49
N CYS A 207 -7.14 12.44 -5.05
CA CYS A 207 -5.82 12.09 -5.53
C CYS A 207 -5.79 10.66 -6.05
N ALA A 208 -4.87 10.37 -6.95
CA ALA A 208 -4.65 9.03 -7.46
C ALA A 208 -3.15 8.67 -7.47
N VAL A 209 -2.86 7.38 -7.31
CA VAL A 209 -1.48 6.86 -7.31
C VAL A 209 -0.80 6.95 -8.67
N GLY A 210 -1.54 7.21 -9.75
CA GLY A 210 -1.01 7.34 -11.10
C GLY A 210 -2.09 7.53 -12.15
N SER A 211 -1.65 7.71 -13.40
CA SER A 211 -2.53 7.98 -14.54
C SER A 211 -3.60 6.89 -14.78
N HIS A 212 -3.27 5.64 -14.52
CA HIS A 212 -4.21 4.52 -14.70
C HIS A 212 -5.36 4.56 -13.68
N ALA A 213 -5.07 4.83 -12.40
CA ALA A 213 -6.10 5.03 -11.38
C ALA A 213 -6.95 6.29 -11.67
N THR A 214 -6.32 7.36 -12.18
CA THR A 214 -7.03 8.55 -12.66
C THR A 214 -7.98 8.21 -13.79
N ALA A 215 -7.54 7.47 -14.80
CA ALA A 215 -8.36 7.04 -15.94
C ALA A 215 -9.52 6.15 -15.49
N ALA A 216 -9.31 5.27 -14.52
CA ALA A 216 -10.34 4.43 -13.95
C ALA A 216 -11.47 5.25 -13.29
N MET A 217 -11.15 6.27 -12.48
CA MET A 217 -12.16 7.20 -11.94
C MET A 217 -12.81 8.02 -13.05
N HIS A 218 -12.05 8.54 -14.01
CA HIS A 218 -12.59 9.33 -15.13
C HIS A 218 -13.52 8.52 -16.05
N SER A 219 -13.41 7.21 -16.08
CA SER A 219 -14.38 6.36 -16.82
C SER A 219 -15.81 6.46 -16.28
N VAL A 220 -15.99 6.86 -15.01
CA VAL A 220 -17.29 7.00 -14.33
C VAL A 220 -17.57 8.45 -13.90
N ARG A 221 -16.56 9.26 -13.68
CA ARG A 221 -16.62 10.68 -13.31
C ARG A 221 -15.55 11.48 -14.04
N PRO A 222 -15.76 11.81 -15.31
CA PRO A 222 -14.77 12.51 -16.13
C PRO A 222 -14.56 13.98 -15.71
N ASP A 223 -15.46 14.50 -14.91
CA ASP A 223 -15.48 15.89 -14.41
C ASP A 223 -14.69 16.08 -13.10
N PHE A 224 -14.25 14.99 -12.46
CA PHE A 224 -13.48 15.14 -11.23
C PHE A 224 -12.05 15.63 -11.51
N ALA A 225 -11.64 16.69 -10.81
CA ALA A 225 -10.24 17.08 -10.77
C ALA A 225 -9.48 16.10 -9.88
N ILE A 226 -8.45 15.46 -10.42
CA ILE A 226 -7.67 14.43 -9.72
C ILE A 226 -6.20 14.80 -9.79
N GLU A 227 -5.57 14.93 -8.63
CA GLU A 227 -4.15 15.26 -8.50
C GLU A 227 -3.32 13.99 -8.24
N PRO A 228 -2.09 13.88 -8.77
CA PRO A 228 -1.25 12.74 -8.48
C PRO A 228 -0.74 12.76 -7.03
N LEU A 229 -0.90 11.63 -6.34
CA LEU A 229 -0.25 11.32 -5.06
C LEU A 229 0.34 9.92 -5.17
N ILE A 230 1.58 9.84 -5.62
CA ILE A 230 2.30 8.58 -5.77
C ILE A 230 2.88 8.21 -4.41
N TYR A 231 2.76 6.95 -4.03
CA TYR A 231 3.32 6.46 -2.75
C TYR A 231 4.86 6.45 -2.77
N GLY A 232 5.46 6.67 -1.60
CA GLY A 232 6.90 6.55 -1.42
C GLY A 232 7.35 5.14 -1.06
N LEU A 233 8.49 4.73 -1.61
CA LEU A 233 9.23 3.56 -1.15
C LEU A 233 10.57 4.01 -0.56
N PRO A 234 11.05 3.38 0.54
CA PRO A 234 12.38 3.64 1.08
C PRO A 234 13.46 3.33 0.06
N ASP A 235 14.49 4.16 -0.02
CA ASP A 235 15.68 3.86 -0.82
C ASP A 235 16.59 2.87 -0.09
N TYR A 236 16.57 1.64 -0.55
CA TYR A 236 17.43 0.59 -0.04
C TYR A 236 18.55 0.17 -1.02
N ALA A 237 18.85 0.99 -2.04
CA ALA A 237 19.90 0.69 -3.02
C ALA A 237 21.30 0.58 -2.40
N GLN A 238 21.51 1.19 -1.23
CA GLN A 238 22.77 1.13 -0.49
C GLN A 238 22.79 0.05 0.60
N GLU A 239 21.68 -0.67 0.80
CA GLU A 239 21.62 -1.77 1.75
C GLU A 239 22.35 -3.00 1.15
N SER A 240 22.95 -3.81 2.02
CA SER A 240 23.56 -5.07 1.62
C SER A 240 22.59 -6.23 1.79
N PHE A 241 22.41 -7.00 0.76
CA PHE A 241 21.57 -8.21 0.77
C PHE A 241 22.41 -9.43 0.45
N PRO A 242 22.08 -10.61 0.99
CA PRO A 242 22.65 -11.85 0.51
C PRO A 242 22.41 -11.97 -1.02
N PRO A 243 23.42 -12.28 -1.84
CA PRO A 243 23.23 -12.38 -3.28
C PRO A 243 22.20 -13.46 -3.62
N PHE A 244 21.27 -13.13 -4.51
CA PHE A 244 20.34 -14.10 -5.04
C PHE A 244 21.08 -15.05 -5.98
N ASP A 245 20.86 -16.37 -5.85
CA ASP A 245 21.50 -17.35 -6.71
C ASP A 245 20.97 -17.26 -8.14
N LEU A 246 21.80 -16.74 -9.05
CA LEU A 246 21.53 -16.62 -10.47
C LEU A 246 22.23 -17.71 -11.31
N SER A 247 22.74 -18.78 -10.71
CA SER A 247 23.42 -19.87 -11.43
C SER A 247 22.58 -20.44 -12.57
N PHE A 248 21.26 -20.49 -12.41
CA PHE A 248 20.32 -20.93 -13.45
C PHE A 248 20.31 -20.03 -14.69
N ALA A 249 20.61 -18.74 -14.55
CA ALA A 249 20.66 -17.81 -15.69
C ALA A 249 21.92 -18.00 -16.56
N ALA A 250 22.94 -18.69 -16.05
CA ALA A 250 24.19 -18.99 -16.76
C ALA A 250 24.86 -17.74 -17.38
N GLY A 251 24.85 -16.61 -16.64
CA GLY A 251 25.44 -15.33 -17.07
C GLY A 251 24.61 -14.54 -18.08
N ARG A 252 23.40 -15.00 -18.44
CA ARG A 252 22.48 -14.30 -19.35
C ARG A 252 21.77 -13.17 -18.63
N PRO A 253 21.41 -12.06 -19.33
CA PRO A 253 20.56 -11.02 -18.78
C PRO A 253 19.22 -11.60 -18.34
N LEU A 254 18.81 -11.26 -17.11
CA LEU A 254 17.61 -11.79 -16.47
C LEU A 254 16.46 -10.80 -16.57
N PHE A 255 15.35 -11.24 -17.16
CA PHE A 255 14.08 -10.53 -17.23
C PHE A 255 13.12 -11.10 -16.18
N VAL A 256 12.58 -10.24 -15.30
CA VAL A 256 11.84 -10.69 -14.11
C VAL A 256 10.45 -10.12 -14.08
N THR A 257 9.46 -10.96 -13.77
CA THR A 257 8.11 -10.52 -13.36
C THR A 257 7.81 -11.03 -11.95
N VAL A 258 7.22 -10.15 -11.11
CA VAL A 258 6.90 -10.47 -9.71
C VAL A 258 5.46 -10.10 -9.40
N GLY A 259 4.69 -11.04 -8.87
CA GLY A 259 3.31 -10.82 -8.45
C GLY A 259 2.50 -12.11 -8.41
N SER A 260 1.36 -12.09 -7.71
CA SER A 260 0.40 -13.19 -7.74
C SER A 260 -0.05 -13.48 -9.17
N PHE A 261 -0.27 -14.76 -9.48
CA PHE A 261 -0.75 -15.16 -10.80
C PHE A 261 -2.25 -14.93 -10.86
N GLU A 262 -2.62 -13.79 -11.43
CA GLU A 262 -4.00 -13.33 -11.61
C GLU A 262 -4.20 -12.85 -13.05
N PRO A 263 -5.39 -13.04 -13.66
CA PRO A 263 -5.64 -12.63 -15.04
C PRO A 263 -5.28 -11.17 -15.34
N ARG A 264 -5.52 -10.28 -14.38
CA ARG A 264 -5.17 -8.86 -14.52
C ARG A 264 -3.66 -8.58 -14.57
N LYS A 265 -2.82 -9.51 -14.07
CA LYS A 265 -1.36 -9.36 -14.05
C LYS A 265 -0.66 -9.80 -15.35
N GLY A 266 -1.41 -10.43 -16.29
CA GLY A 266 -0.94 -10.66 -17.65
C GLY A 266 0.25 -11.60 -17.81
N GLN A 267 0.48 -12.54 -16.88
CA GLN A 267 1.60 -13.49 -17.03
C GLN A 267 1.49 -14.32 -18.30
N ASP A 268 0.28 -14.58 -18.80
CA ASP A 268 0.01 -15.25 -20.07
C ASP A 268 0.47 -14.41 -21.27
N ILE A 269 0.34 -13.08 -21.23
CA ILE A 269 0.87 -12.19 -22.28
C ILE A 269 2.40 -12.34 -22.34
N PHE A 270 3.07 -12.29 -21.18
CA PHE A 270 4.52 -12.46 -21.12
C PHE A 270 4.94 -13.85 -21.57
N CYS A 271 4.23 -14.93 -21.18
CA CYS A 271 4.48 -16.27 -21.69
C CYS A 271 4.38 -16.34 -23.24
N ASN A 272 3.34 -15.75 -23.80
CA ASN A 272 3.13 -15.76 -25.25
C ASN A 272 4.21 -14.93 -25.97
N ALA A 273 4.60 -13.80 -25.41
CA ALA A 273 5.70 -12.99 -25.96
C ALA A 273 7.02 -13.77 -25.99
N ILE A 274 7.35 -14.51 -24.92
CA ILE A 274 8.53 -15.39 -24.89
C ILE A 274 8.47 -16.48 -25.96
N ARG A 275 7.29 -17.08 -26.22
CA ARG A 275 7.11 -18.09 -27.27
C ARG A 275 7.35 -17.52 -28.67
N LEU A 276 6.98 -16.26 -28.90
CA LEU A 276 7.15 -15.56 -30.18
C LEU A 276 8.61 -15.18 -30.48
N LEU A 277 9.48 -15.13 -29.46
CA LEU A 277 10.90 -14.87 -29.69
C LEU A 277 11.56 -15.98 -30.53
N LYS A 278 12.37 -15.58 -31.51
CA LYS A 278 13.21 -16.53 -32.24
C LYS A 278 14.10 -17.32 -31.29
N PRO A 279 14.36 -18.61 -31.55
CA PRO A 279 15.16 -19.45 -30.65
C PRO A 279 16.54 -18.85 -30.31
N GLU A 280 17.23 -18.28 -31.29
CA GLU A 280 18.54 -17.66 -31.15
C GLU A 280 18.53 -16.36 -30.31
N VAL A 281 17.38 -15.68 -30.22
CA VAL A 281 17.19 -14.50 -29.35
C VAL A 281 16.85 -14.99 -27.94
N ARG A 282 15.86 -15.89 -27.81
CA ARG A 282 15.42 -16.40 -26.50
C ARG A 282 16.57 -17.03 -25.71
N GLN A 283 17.48 -17.76 -26.38
CA GLN A 283 18.62 -18.39 -25.75
C GLN A 283 19.64 -17.39 -25.16
N LYS A 284 19.59 -16.12 -25.57
CA LYS A 284 20.47 -15.07 -25.03
C LYS A 284 19.99 -14.45 -23.72
N ALA A 285 18.78 -14.81 -23.24
CA ALA A 285 18.20 -14.27 -22.03
C ALA A 285 17.72 -15.37 -21.08
N ALA A 286 17.49 -15.01 -19.83
CA ALA A 286 16.78 -15.82 -18.84
C ALA A 286 15.51 -15.07 -18.42
N PHE A 287 14.41 -15.80 -18.18
CA PHE A 287 13.13 -15.24 -17.79
C PHE A 287 12.67 -15.88 -16.49
N LEU A 288 12.40 -15.06 -15.47
CA LEU A 288 11.99 -15.53 -14.15
C LEU A 288 10.60 -15.03 -13.79
N PHE A 289 9.71 -15.95 -13.52
CA PHE A 289 8.39 -15.70 -12.96
C PHE A 289 8.43 -15.93 -11.44
N VAL A 290 8.02 -14.93 -10.65
CA VAL A 290 7.96 -15.04 -9.20
C VAL A 290 6.54 -14.71 -8.73
N GLY A 291 5.90 -15.64 -8.03
CA GLY A 291 4.58 -15.36 -7.47
C GLY A 291 3.78 -16.59 -7.06
N LYS A 292 2.84 -16.35 -6.14
CA LYS A 292 1.88 -17.38 -5.73
C LYS A 292 0.82 -17.58 -6.81
N PRO A 293 0.46 -18.82 -7.15
CA PRO A 293 -0.64 -19.07 -8.05
C PRO A 293 -1.98 -18.79 -7.35
N ALA A 294 -2.66 -17.73 -7.76
CA ALA A 294 -4.04 -17.46 -7.40
C ALA A 294 -5.00 -18.00 -8.47
N ASP A 295 -4.54 -18.03 -9.73
CA ASP A 295 -5.25 -18.64 -10.86
C ASP A 295 -4.51 -19.89 -11.33
N LYS A 296 -5.28 -21.00 -11.48
CA LYS A 296 -4.73 -22.30 -11.87
C LYS A 296 -4.35 -22.37 -13.34
N ASP A 297 -5.11 -21.73 -14.22
CA ASP A 297 -4.87 -21.79 -15.66
C ASP A 297 -3.64 -20.97 -16.04
N LEU A 298 -3.47 -19.82 -15.41
CA LEU A 298 -2.23 -19.05 -15.53
C LEU A 298 -1.01 -19.83 -15.01
N LYS A 299 -1.17 -20.53 -13.89
CA LYS A 299 -0.08 -21.38 -13.39
C LYS A 299 0.28 -22.49 -14.38
N ASN A 300 -0.71 -23.16 -14.93
CA ASN A 300 -0.49 -24.19 -15.95
C ASN A 300 0.20 -23.60 -17.19
N THR A 301 -0.17 -22.38 -17.60
CA THR A 301 0.46 -21.69 -18.73
C THR A 301 1.94 -21.42 -18.49
N VAL A 302 2.28 -20.98 -17.28
CA VAL A 302 3.70 -20.75 -16.90
C VAL A 302 4.47 -22.08 -16.78
N ASP A 303 3.84 -23.13 -16.20
CA ASP A 303 4.47 -24.44 -16.10
C ASP A 303 4.78 -25.05 -17.47
N ALA A 304 3.83 -24.99 -18.38
CA ALA A 304 4.03 -25.43 -19.76
C ALA A 304 5.17 -24.65 -20.44
N LEU A 305 5.28 -23.35 -20.20
CA LEU A 305 6.39 -22.56 -20.74
C LEU A 305 7.75 -22.97 -20.14
N VAL A 306 7.80 -23.28 -18.85
CA VAL A 306 9.02 -23.79 -18.19
C VAL A 306 9.40 -25.15 -18.74
N GLU A 307 8.43 -26.04 -19.00
CA GLU A 307 8.65 -27.36 -19.63
C GLU A 307 9.14 -27.23 -21.07
N ASP A 308 8.57 -26.30 -21.85
CA ASP A 308 8.97 -26.03 -23.24
C ASP A 308 10.41 -25.46 -23.34
N TYR A 309 10.83 -24.67 -22.34
CA TYR A 309 12.09 -23.92 -22.37
C TYR A 309 12.87 -24.00 -21.03
N PRO A 310 13.22 -25.19 -20.54
CA PRO A 310 13.76 -25.40 -19.20
C PRO A 310 15.12 -24.70 -18.95
N ASP A 311 15.87 -24.40 -20.02
CA ASP A 311 17.17 -23.72 -19.92
C ASP A 311 17.06 -22.18 -19.88
N THR A 312 15.90 -21.61 -20.18
CA THR A 312 15.75 -20.14 -20.31
C THR A 312 14.60 -19.58 -19.47
N VAL A 313 13.59 -20.39 -19.11
CA VAL A 313 12.42 -19.94 -18.35
C VAL A 313 12.37 -20.64 -16.99
N PHE A 314 12.14 -19.86 -15.95
CA PHE A 314 12.21 -20.31 -14.57
C PHE A 314 11.02 -19.78 -13.77
N TYR A 315 10.63 -20.53 -12.74
CA TYR A 315 9.56 -20.16 -11.82
C TYR A 315 10.00 -20.32 -10.37
N ARG A 316 9.57 -19.34 -9.53
CA ARG A 316 9.66 -19.40 -8.07
C ARG A 316 8.33 -19.03 -7.46
N LYS A 317 7.78 -19.89 -6.62
CA LYS A 317 6.45 -19.69 -6.00
C LYS A 317 6.43 -18.49 -5.05
N ARG A 318 7.53 -18.24 -4.36
CA ARG A 318 7.69 -17.18 -3.37
C ARG A 318 9.17 -16.89 -3.17
N LEU A 319 9.45 -15.63 -2.95
CA LEU A 319 10.73 -15.14 -2.43
C LEU A 319 10.44 -14.26 -1.20
N GLU A 320 11.35 -14.27 -0.25
CA GLU A 320 11.28 -13.37 0.90
C GLU A 320 11.76 -11.96 0.52
N ARG A 321 11.44 -10.95 1.33
CA ARG A 321 11.76 -9.55 0.99
C ARG A 321 13.24 -9.30 0.68
N PRO A 322 14.24 -9.83 1.45
CA PRO A 322 15.65 -9.67 1.11
C PRO A 322 16.01 -10.32 -0.24
N GLU A 323 15.40 -11.46 -0.58
CA GLU A 323 15.63 -12.15 -1.85
C GLU A 323 15.05 -11.32 -3.03
N ILE A 324 13.87 -10.73 -2.86
CA ILE A 324 13.28 -9.81 -3.87
C ILE A 324 14.20 -8.61 -4.10
N LYS A 325 14.68 -7.96 -3.05
CA LYS A 325 15.59 -6.82 -3.17
C LYS A 325 16.88 -7.21 -3.89
N SER A 326 17.48 -8.34 -3.51
CA SER A 326 18.68 -8.86 -4.17
C SER A 326 18.43 -9.25 -5.63
N LEU A 327 17.27 -9.83 -5.95
CA LEU A 327 16.86 -10.14 -7.32
C LEU A 327 16.72 -8.86 -8.15
N MET A 328 16.11 -7.82 -7.60
CA MET A 328 15.96 -6.51 -8.29
C MET A 328 17.31 -5.86 -8.54
N ASP A 329 18.25 -5.94 -7.61
CA ASP A 329 19.61 -5.43 -7.83
C ASP A 329 20.38 -6.19 -8.93
N GLN A 330 20.09 -7.46 -9.14
CA GLN A 330 20.82 -8.30 -10.07
C GLN A 330 20.13 -8.53 -11.42
N CYS A 331 18.83 -8.25 -11.56
CA CYS A 331 18.15 -8.42 -12.82
C CYS A 331 18.61 -7.39 -13.88
N ALA A 332 18.41 -7.69 -15.15
CA ALA A 332 18.68 -6.77 -16.24
C ALA A 332 17.49 -5.85 -16.52
N CYS A 333 16.27 -6.39 -16.40
CA CYS A 333 15.04 -5.66 -16.71
C CYS A 333 13.85 -6.25 -15.95
N VAL A 334 12.94 -5.40 -15.53
CA VAL A 334 11.66 -5.79 -14.93
C VAL A 334 10.57 -5.79 -16.00
N VAL A 335 9.74 -6.83 -16.05
CA VAL A 335 8.65 -6.94 -17.03
C VAL A 335 7.29 -6.94 -16.33
N CYS A 336 6.46 -5.96 -16.62
CA CYS A 336 5.11 -5.83 -16.08
C CYS A 336 4.08 -5.88 -17.20
N ALA A 337 3.53 -7.07 -17.44
CA ALA A 337 2.57 -7.33 -18.51
C ALA A 337 1.11 -7.14 -18.05
N SER A 338 0.87 -6.39 -16.98
CA SER A 338 -0.45 -6.26 -16.37
C SER A 338 -1.47 -5.60 -17.31
N ARG A 339 -2.67 -6.17 -17.37
CA ARG A 339 -3.85 -5.62 -18.07
C ARG A 339 -4.54 -4.52 -17.27
N ASP A 340 -4.32 -4.51 -15.96
CA ASP A 340 -5.00 -3.56 -15.06
C ASP A 340 -4.21 -3.45 -13.74
N ASP A 341 -3.31 -2.47 -13.65
CA ASP A 341 -2.48 -2.25 -12.45
C ASP A 341 -2.30 -0.75 -12.19
N PRO A 342 -2.87 -0.24 -11.10
CA PRO A 342 -2.79 1.19 -10.78
C PRO A 342 -1.37 1.71 -10.61
N MET A 343 -0.49 0.90 -9.98
CA MET A 343 0.91 1.24 -9.75
C MET A 343 1.68 0.00 -9.24
N PRO A 344 2.33 -0.76 -10.13
CA PRO A 344 3.01 -2.01 -9.75
C PRO A 344 4.26 -1.74 -8.92
N THR A 345 4.23 -2.09 -7.64
CA THR A 345 5.33 -1.83 -6.69
C THR A 345 6.65 -2.48 -7.10
N PHE A 346 6.63 -3.68 -7.69
CA PHE A 346 7.86 -4.37 -8.08
C PHE A 346 8.61 -3.66 -9.23
N VAL A 347 7.90 -2.88 -10.06
CA VAL A 347 8.53 -2.00 -11.07
C VAL A 347 9.31 -0.89 -10.37
N THR A 348 8.69 -0.24 -9.38
CA THR A 348 9.36 0.77 -8.55
C THR A 348 10.56 0.19 -7.81
N GLU A 349 10.46 -1.04 -7.31
CA GLU A 349 11.58 -1.75 -6.67
C GLU A 349 12.76 -1.96 -7.63
N GLY A 350 12.50 -2.22 -8.90
CA GLY A 350 13.54 -2.24 -9.94
C GLY A 350 14.19 -0.87 -10.15
N LEU A 351 13.38 0.20 -10.22
CA LEU A 351 13.86 1.58 -10.38
C LEU A 351 14.77 2.03 -9.22
N ILE A 352 14.56 1.54 -7.99
CA ILE A 352 15.44 1.80 -6.84
C ILE A 352 16.88 1.36 -7.16
N PHE A 353 17.08 0.25 -7.85
CA PHE A 353 18.39 -0.24 -8.27
C PHE A 353 18.83 0.25 -9.66
N GLY A 354 18.04 1.15 -10.25
CA GLY A 354 18.32 1.68 -11.59
C GLY A 354 18.09 0.66 -12.70
N LYS A 355 17.12 -0.26 -12.50
CA LYS A 355 16.75 -1.24 -13.52
C LYS A 355 15.62 -0.70 -14.38
N PRO A 356 15.78 -0.72 -15.72
CA PRO A 356 14.70 -0.38 -16.62
C PRO A 356 13.56 -1.38 -16.55
N SER A 357 12.38 -0.93 -16.95
CA SER A 357 11.21 -1.78 -17.01
C SER A 357 10.58 -1.79 -18.41
N ILE A 358 9.98 -2.94 -18.77
CA ILE A 358 9.05 -3.06 -19.89
C ILE A 358 7.66 -3.19 -19.27
N VAL A 359 6.81 -2.21 -19.50
CA VAL A 359 5.47 -2.17 -18.88
C VAL A 359 4.36 -2.09 -19.92
N SER A 360 3.19 -2.63 -19.59
CA SER A 360 1.97 -2.40 -20.36
C SER A 360 1.49 -0.95 -20.16
N GLU A 361 0.87 -0.37 -21.19
CA GLU A 361 0.19 0.93 -21.10
C GLU A 361 -0.94 0.95 -20.05
N HIS A 362 -1.44 -0.22 -19.66
CA HIS A 362 -2.47 -0.40 -18.64
C HIS A 362 -1.92 -0.42 -17.20
N THR A 363 -0.76 0.18 -16.99
CA THR A 363 -0.15 0.38 -15.67
C THR A 363 0.04 1.85 -15.35
N GLY A 364 -0.10 2.23 -14.08
CA GLY A 364 0.12 3.60 -13.65
C GLY A 364 1.57 4.09 -13.88
N THR A 365 2.52 3.18 -13.90
CA THR A 365 3.94 3.48 -14.19
C THR A 365 4.15 3.90 -15.64
N ALA A 366 3.35 3.38 -16.59
CA ALA A 366 3.53 3.66 -18.02
C ALA A 366 3.50 5.16 -18.36
N GLY A 367 2.65 5.94 -17.69
CA GLY A 367 2.55 7.39 -17.86
C GLY A 367 3.77 8.19 -17.37
N LEU A 368 4.71 7.55 -16.66
CA LEU A 368 5.92 8.18 -16.13
C LEU A 368 7.18 7.76 -16.89
N ILE A 369 7.12 6.66 -17.65
CA ILE A 369 8.27 6.14 -18.41
C ILE A 369 8.51 7.02 -19.65
N THR A 370 9.77 7.34 -19.86
CA THR A 370 10.29 7.94 -21.10
C THR A 370 10.88 6.84 -21.96
N GLU A 371 10.22 6.54 -23.08
CA GLU A 371 10.58 5.44 -23.99
C GLU A 371 12.04 5.46 -24.39
N GLY A 372 12.74 4.35 -24.17
CA GLY A 372 14.16 4.18 -24.51
C GLY A 372 15.15 4.93 -23.62
N VAL A 373 14.68 5.65 -22.57
CA VAL A 373 15.51 6.43 -21.62
C VAL A 373 15.54 5.77 -20.24
N ASP A 374 14.38 5.42 -19.69
CA ASP A 374 14.25 4.79 -18.38
C ASP A 374 13.37 3.53 -18.38
N GLY A 375 12.90 3.12 -19.56
CA GLY A 375 12.11 1.91 -19.77
C GLY A 375 11.45 1.88 -21.14
N PHE A 376 10.51 0.95 -21.28
CA PHE A 376 9.72 0.75 -22.49
C PHE A 376 8.26 0.53 -22.15
N VAL A 377 7.36 1.01 -23.03
CA VAL A 377 5.91 0.82 -22.91
C VAL A 377 5.40 0.04 -24.13
N TYR A 378 4.73 -1.08 -23.93
CA TYR A 378 4.01 -1.77 -25.00
C TYR A 378 2.50 -1.57 -24.85
N ARG A 379 1.74 -1.76 -25.93
CA ARG A 379 0.32 -1.40 -26.03
C ARG A 379 -0.56 -2.61 -26.33
N ASP A 380 -1.87 -2.41 -26.12
CA ASP A 380 -2.97 -3.27 -26.57
C ASP A 380 -2.96 -4.70 -26.00
N ASP A 381 -2.31 -4.95 -24.86
CA ASP A 381 -2.11 -6.30 -24.30
C ASP A 381 -1.57 -7.31 -25.33
N ASP A 382 -0.85 -6.80 -26.34
CA ASP A 382 -0.40 -7.54 -27.51
C ASP A 382 0.94 -8.25 -27.23
N PRO A 383 0.97 -9.60 -27.20
CA PRO A 383 2.19 -10.35 -27.02
C PRO A 383 3.21 -10.17 -28.15
N ASP A 384 2.77 -9.85 -29.40
CA ASP A 384 3.68 -9.55 -30.52
C ASP A 384 4.43 -8.24 -30.29
N GLN A 385 3.78 -7.21 -29.74
CA GLN A 385 4.45 -5.96 -29.39
C GLN A 385 5.43 -6.19 -28.24
N LEU A 386 5.01 -6.88 -27.17
CA LEU A 386 5.89 -7.23 -26.07
C LEU A 386 7.10 -8.05 -26.56
N ALA A 387 6.90 -9.00 -27.47
CA ALA A 387 8.00 -9.79 -28.04
C ALA A 387 9.01 -8.92 -28.79
N LYS A 388 8.56 -7.92 -29.57
CA LYS A 388 9.45 -6.97 -30.27
C LYS A 388 10.29 -6.14 -29.29
N VAL A 389 9.66 -5.64 -28.23
CA VAL A 389 10.39 -4.88 -27.18
C VAL A 389 11.37 -5.78 -26.44
N LEU A 390 10.98 -7.01 -26.10
CA LEU A 390 11.88 -8.01 -25.49
C LEU A 390 13.05 -8.35 -26.42
N GLU A 391 12.79 -8.60 -27.72
CA GLU A 391 13.86 -8.87 -28.71
C GLU A 391 14.86 -7.72 -28.75
N HIS A 392 14.37 -6.47 -28.83
CA HIS A 392 15.22 -5.29 -28.78
C HIS A 392 16.04 -5.24 -27.49
N ALA A 393 15.42 -5.37 -26.34
CA ALA A 393 16.10 -5.31 -25.04
C ALA A 393 17.15 -6.44 -24.85
N ILE A 394 16.86 -7.65 -25.34
CA ILE A 394 17.77 -8.81 -25.28
C ILE A 394 18.99 -8.58 -26.18
N LEU A 395 18.79 -7.98 -27.36
CA LEU A 395 19.88 -7.76 -28.32
C LEU A 395 20.72 -6.54 -28.01
N HIS A 396 20.24 -5.64 -27.14
CA HIS A 396 20.90 -4.39 -26.74
C HIS A 396 21.08 -4.25 -25.22
N PRO A 397 21.75 -5.20 -24.53
CA PRO A 397 21.91 -5.16 -23.08
C PRO A 397 22.72 -3.95 -22.60
N GLU A 398 23.59 -3.39 -23.43
CA GLU A 398 24.31 -2.14 -23.18
C GLU A 398 23.37 -0.94 -23.04
N GLN A 399 22.26 -0.89 -23.82
CA GLN A 399 21.25 0.15 -23.69
C GLN A 399 20.51 0.03 -22.35
N LEU A 400 20.13 -1.18 -21.94
CA LEU A 400 19.53 -1.40 -20.62
C LEU A 400 20.45 -0.92 -19.49
N ALA A 401 21.74 -1.24 -19.57
CA ALA A 401 22.73 -0.80 -18.58
C ALA A 401 22.89 0.74 -18.55
N ALA A 402 22.82 1.40 -19.72
CA ALA A 402 22.93 2.85 -19.83
C ALA A 402 21.75 3.59 -19.18
N MET A 403 20.56 2.98 -19.12
CA MET A 403 19.36 3.55 -18.50
C MET A 403 19.44 3.69 -16.98
N LYS A 404 20.43 3.09 -16.33
CA LYS A 404 20.55 3.01 -14.87
C LYS A 404 20.35 4.37 -14.18
N THR A 405 21.02 5.39 -14.64
CA THR A 405 20.97 6.73 -14.03
C THR A 405 19.58 7.37 -14.18
N ASP A 406 18.94 7.19 -15.31
CA ASP A 406 17.65 7.81 -15.58
C ASP A 406 16.51 7.04 -14.87
N CYS A 407 16.60 5.72 -14.76
CA CYS A 407 15.74 4.92 -13.88
C CYS A 407 15.82 5.39 -12.42
N ARG A 408 17.04 5.65 -11.91
CA ARG A 408 17.22 6.20 -10.55
C ARG A 408 16.58 7.58 -10.41
N LYS A 409 16.77 8.50 -11.36
CA LYS A 409 16.12 9.82 -11.37
C LYS A 409 14.60 9.70 -11.38
N LEU A 410 14.04 8.75 -12.14
CA LEU A 410 12.61 8.48 -12.17
C LEU A 410 12.10 8.07 -10.77
N TYR A 411 12.81 7.14 -10.11
CA TYR A 411 12.50 6.77 -8.72
C TYR A 411 12.59 7.98 -7.78
N GLU A 412 13.71 8.71 -7.78
CA GLU A 412 13.95 9.84 -6.88
C GLU A 412 12.90 10.94 -7.04
N LYS A 413 12.47 11.20 -8.28
CA LYS A 413 11.50 12.24 -8.61
C LYS A 413 10.07 11.90 -8.18
N TYR A 414 9.64 10.65 -8.33
CA TYR A 414 8.24 10.29 -8.19
C TYR A 414 7.94 9.28 -7.08
N TYR A 415 8.89 8.41 -6.74
CA TYR A 415 8.65 7.26 -5.87
C TYR A 415 9.46 7.30 -4.57
N SER A 416 10.34 8.27 -4.39
CA SER A 416 11.09 8.41 -3.13
C SER A 416 10.17 8.82 -1.98
N ASN A 417 10.56 8.46 -0.77
CA ASN A 417 9.84 8.91 0.42
C ASN A 417 9.78 10.44 0.52
N GLU A 418 10.85 11.13 0.10
CA GLU A 418 10.94 12.59 0.10
C GLU A 418 9.89 13.21 -0.83
N ALA A 419 9.74 12.69 -2.05
CA ALA A 419 8.73 13.13 -3.01
C ALA A 419 7.31 12.92 -2.47
N TYR A 420 7.04 11.74 -1.91
CA TYR A 420 5.77 11.41 -1.29
C TYR A 420 5.46 12.31 -0.09
N VAL A 421 6.37 12.42 0.86
CA VAL A 421 6.21 13.24 2.08
C VAL A 421 5.96 14.69 1.71
N SER A 422 6.72 15.23 0.75
CA SER A 422 6.55 16.59 0.27
C SER A 422 5.15 16.80 -0.33
N THR A 423 4.71 15.89 -1.20
CA THR A 423 3.40 15.99 -1.87
C THR A 423 2.25 15.85 -0.87
N LEU A 424 2.29 14.82 -0.02
CA LEU A 424 1.22 14.61 0.99
C LEU A 424 1.15 15.78 1.98
N THR A 425 2.30 16.28 2.45
CA THR A 425 2.35 17.43 3.37
C THR A 425 1.73 18.68 2.73
N ARG A 426 2.03 18.97 1.47
CA ARG A 426 1.44 20.08 0.73
C ARG A 426 -0.08 19.95 0.64
N LEU A 427 -0.57 18.80 0.17
CA LEU A 427 -2.00 18.53 0.02
C LEU A 427 -2.76 18.67 1.34
N VAL A 428 -2.25 18.10 2.41
CA VAL A 428 -2.89 18.19 3.73
C VAL A 428 -2.92 19.64 4.24
N ARG A 429 -1.85 20.42 4.05
CA ARG A 429 -1.83 21.84 4.42
C ARG A 429 -2.83 22.65 3.63
N GLU A 430 -2.84 22.53 2.32
CA GLU A 430 -3.77 23.24 1.44
C GLU A 430 -5.23 22.97 1.82
N LEU A 431 -5.56 21.74 2.18
CA LEU A 431 -6.89 21.36 2.61
C LEU A 431 -7.26 21.85 4.01
N THR A 432 -6.32 21.85 4.95
CA THR A 432 -6.60 22.17 6.36
C THR A 432 -6.40 23.64 6.72
N GLU A 433 -5.65 24.41 5.92
CA GLU A 433 -5.40 25.83 6.13
C GLU A 433 -6.38 26.71 5.36
N ASN A 434 -7.07 26.17 4.35
CA ASN A 434 -8.10 26.86 3.55
C ASN A 434 -9.54 26.45 3.95
N ALA A 435 -9.71 25.62 4.97
CA ALA A 435 -11.01 25.11 5.44
C ALA A 435 -11.68 26.03 6.47
#